data_20f0fae6b21e12eaa03150895b076290
#
_entry.id   20f0fae6b21e12eaa03150895b076290
#
_cell.length_a   1.000
_cell.length_b   1.000
_cell.length_c   1.000
_cell.angle_alpha   90.00
_cell.angle_beta   90.00
_cell.angle_gamma   90.00
#
_symmetry.space_group_name_H-M   'P 1'
#
loop_
_entity.id
_entity.type
_entity.pdbx_description
1 polymer ?
#
loop_
_entity_poly.entity_id
_entity_poly.type
_entity_poly.pdbx_seq_one_letter_code
_entity_poly.pdbx_strand_id
1 'polypeptide(L)'
;MSVVILDYGSQYTRLIARRIRELRAYSVILPGTASLERIKAENPQALILSGGPASVFDPGSPRPAPGVLEQGWPTLGICYGMQYLSQHYGGQVERAGRREYGKASLEFHTGPLFAGLQGELQMWMSHSDAVTVLPEGWSIIARTHENPVAGIAAPDGRTFGVQFHPEVVHSPKGMQVLENFLSLAGVARDWTAQHTLENLIAEIRSKVGDDRVILGVSGGVDSSTLALLLSHAIGDKLTAVFVDHGLLRLGERLEVEQALRPLGRALRVVDASEQFLSALQGVADPEQKRKVVGREFVRVFEREARQLSVQGCRWLAQGTLYPDVIESAGSGEGSANIKSHHNVGGLPDDLEFQLLEPFRYLFKDEVRELALLLGLPEPIRMRHPFPGPGLAIRILGEVTPQKLDILRQADDIFISGLRDWNLYDQVSQAAAILTPIQSVGVIGDERSYGYVLGLRAVSTLDFMTADWARLPLDFLDEIARKITRQVPEVGRVVYDITSKPPATIEWE
;
A
#
# COMPACT_ATOMS: atom_id res chain seq x y z
N MET A 1 22.85 2.99 4.25
CA MET A 1 22.93 4.40 3.82
C MET A 1 21.58 4.79 3.23
N SER A 2 21.04 5.97 3.56
CA SER A 2 19.65 6.30 3.19
C SER A 2 19.49 7.75 2.73
N VAL A 3 18.41 8.03 2.01
CA VAL A 3 17.85 9.37 1.85
C VAL A 3 16.78 9.54 2.92
N VAL A 4 17.01 10.41 3.88
CA VAL A 4 16.03 10.70 4.93
C VAL A 4 15.09 11.78 4.46
N ILE A 5 13.78 11.51 4.51
CA ILE A 5 12.72 12.45 4.16
C ILE A 5 12.04 12.89 5.44
N LEU A 6 12.12 14.18 5.76
CA LEU A 6 11.41 14.78 6.89
C LEU A 6 10.00 15.17 6.45
N ASP A 7 9.00 14.56 7.08
CA ASP A 7 7.58 14.74 6.76
C ASP A 7 6.97 15.91 7.51
N TYR A 8 6.56 16.92 6.78
CA TYR A 8 5.84 18.10 7.30
C TYR A 8 4.32 18.04 7.08
N GLY A 9 3.79 16.83 6.81
CA GLY A 9 2.35 16.59 6.64
C GLY A 9 1.86 16.71 5.21
N SER A 10 2.77 16.63 4.22
CA SER A 10 2.35 16.61 2.81
C SER A 10 1.69 15.29 2.45
N GLN A 11 0.56 15.37 1.73
CA GLN A 11 -0.04 14.18 1.09
C GLN A 11 0.91 13.50 0.08
N TYR A 12 1.98 14.18 -0.35
CA TYR A 12 2.94 13.66 -1.33
C TYR A 12 4.22 13.10 -0.70
N THR A 13 4.41 13.12 0.62
CA THR A 13 5.64 12.64 1.26
C THR A 13 5.93 11.16 0.93
N ARG A 14 4.90 10.31 0.93
CA ARG A 14 5.03 8.89 0.54
C ARG A 14 5.45 8.75 -0.92
N LEU A 15 4.98 9.64 -1.78
CA LEU A 15 5.33 9.64 -3.20
C LEU A 15 6.79 10.06 -3.41
N ILE A 16 7.31 11.02 -2.63
CA ILE A 16 8.75 11.35 -2.64
C ILE A 16 9.58 10.09 -2.35
N ALA A 17 9.27 9.39 -1.25
CA ALA A 17 10.00 8.17 -0.87
C ALA A 17 9.96 7.11 -1.98
N ARG A 18 8.81 6.90 -2.58
CA ARG A 18 8.64 5.95 -3.69
C ARG A 18 9.46 6.35 -4.90
N ARG A 19 9.47 7.62 -5.32
CA ARG A 19 10.26 8.13 -6.44
C ARG A 19 11.76 7.97 -6.22
N ILE A 20 12.25 8.18 -5.01
CA ILE A 20 13.65 7.95 -4.65
C ILE A 20 14.01 6.47 -4.80
N ARG A 21 13.13 5.54 -4.42
CA ARG A 21 13.34 4.10 -4.56
C ARG A 21 13.25 3.62 -6.00
N GLU A 22 12.34 4.16 -6.80
CA GLU A 22 12.30 3.96 -8.25
C GLU A 22 13.62 4.35 -8.93
N LEU A 23 14.33 5.34 -8.36
CA LEU A 23 15.68 5.73 -8.75
C LEU A 23 16.78 4.85 -8.09
N ARG A 24 16.44 3.71 -7.52
CA ARG A 24 17.32 2.73 -6.88
C ARG A 24 18.10 3.24 -5.67
N ALA A 25 17.59 4.26 -4.97
CA ALA A 25 18.15 4.76 -3.73
C ALA A 25 17.22 4.41 -2.55
N TYR A 26 17.78 3.89 -1.45
CA TYR A 26 16.98 3.62 -0.26
C TYR A 26 16.51 4.92 0.39
N SER A 27 15.25 4.99 0.76
CA SER A 27 14.66 6.15 1.42
C SER A 27 13.86 5.76 2.66
N VAL A 28 13.86 6.63 3.67
CA VAL A 28 13.07 6.48 4.88
C VAL A 28 12.37 7.80 5.20
N ILE A 29 11.11 7.71 5.63
CA ILE A 29 10.33 8.85 6.09
C ILE A 29 10.42 8.92 7.61
N LEU A 30 10.76 10.08 8.14
CA LEU A 30 10.73 10.39 9.57
C LEU A 30 9.81 11.60 9.80
N PRO A 31 9.21 11.72 11.00
CA PRO A 31 8.51 12.94 11.36
C PRO A 31 9.40 14.18 11.16
N GLY A 32 8.84 15.28 10.68
CA GLY A 32 9.56 16.54 10.44
C GLY A 32 10.26 17.10 11.69
N THR A 33 9.83 16.66 12.88
CA THR A 33 10.38 17.02 14.19
C THR A 33 11.28 15.93 14.80
N ALA A 34 11.69 14.93 14.00
CA ALA A 34 12.56 13.84 14.49
C ALA A 34 13.86 14.37 15.08
N SER A 35 14.30 13.77 16.18
CA SER A 35 15.56 14.18 16.83
C SER A 35 16.78 13.91 15.93
N LEU A 36 17.85 14.66 16.14
CA LEU A 36 19.09 14.50 15.39
C LEU A 36 19.65 13.06 15.51
N GLU A 37 19.56 12.47 16.70
CA GLU A 37 20.01 11.10 16.97
C GLU A 37 19.19 10.09 16.15
N ARG A 38 17.87 10.30 16.08
CA ARG A 38 16.98 9.44 15.29
C ARG A 38 17.31 9.52 13.80
N ILE A 39 17.61 10.73 13.30
CA ILE A 39 18.02 10.92 11.90
C ILE A 39 19.39 10.26 11.65
N LYS A 40 20.37 10.46 12.54
CA LYS A 40 21.70 9.84 12.43
C LYS A 40 21.65 8.31 12.44
N ALA A 41 20.72 7.73 13.17
CA ALA A 41 20.53 6.27 13.21
C ALA A 41 20.19 5.66 11.84
N GLU A 42 19.60 6.45 10.92
CA GLU A 42 19.32 6.02 9.55
C GLU A 42 20.54 6.15 8.61
N ASN A 43 21.68 6.63 9.10
CA ASN A 43 22.93 6.82 8.33
C ASN A 43 22.70 7.60 7.02
N PRO A 44 22.22 8.86 7.09
CA PRO A 44 21.78 9.61 5.93
C PRO A 44 22.93 10.02 5.00
N GLN A 45 22.73 9.83 3.70
CA GLN A 45 23.57 10.40 2.65
C GLN A 45 23.01 11.73 2.13
N ALA A 46 21.69 11.93 2.24
CA ALA A 46 21.01 13.16 1.86
C ALA A 46 19.72 13.35 2.70
N LEU A 47 19.27 14.60 2.79
CA LEU A 47 17.99 14.97 3.35
C LEU A 47 17.04 15.50 2.26
N ILE A 48 15.75 15.16 2.40
CA ILE A 48 14.68 15.83 1.68
C ILE A 48 13.71 16.40 2.73
N LEU A 49 13.44 17.69 2.64
CA LEU A 49 12.42 18.36 3.43
C LEU A 49 11.16 18.39 2.58
N SER A 50 10.10 17.70 3.00
CA SER A 50 8.87 17.58 2.20
C SER A 50 8.07 18.88 2.12
N GLY A 51 7.03 18.89 1.33
CA GLY A 51 5.97 19.88 1.43
C GLY A 51 5.18 19.75 2.73
N GLY A 52 4.23 20.64 2.95
CA GLY A 52 3.32 20.59 4.11
C GLY A 52 2.19 21.59 3.96
N PRO A 53 1.07 21.40 4.68
CA PRO A 53 -0.07 22.31 4.66
C PRO A 53 0.14 23.55 5.51
N ALA A 54 1.11 23.55 6.43
CA ALA A 54 1.40 24.66 7.33
C ALA A 54 2.15 25.78 6.60
N SER A 55 1.98 27.01 7.10
CA SER A 55 2.86 28.13 6.75
C SER A 55 4.06 28.16 7.67
N VAL A 56 5.22 28.59 7.16
CA VAL A 56 6.43 28.77 7.99
C VAL A 56 6.24 29.84 9.09
N PHE A 57 5.19 30.66 8.99
CA PHE A 57 4.82 31.68 9.97
C PHE A 57 3.89 31.18 11.07
N ASP A 58 3.24 30.03 10.86
CA ASP A 58 2.23 29.55 11.81
C ASP A 58 2.90 29.14 13.11
N PRO A 59 2.36 29.55 14.28
CA PRO A 59 2.83 29.06 15.56
C PRO A 59 2.70 27.52 15.63
N GLY A 60 3.82 26.84 15.94
CA GLY A 60 3.83 25.39 16.00
C GLY A 60 3.98 24.67 14.65
N SER A 61 4.26 25.41 13.54
CA SER A 61 4.63 24.78 12.28
C SER A 61 5.81 23.81 12.47
N PRO A 62 5.78 22.61 11.86
CA PRO A 62 6.79 21.59 12.06
C PRO A 62 8.14 22.07 11.51
N ARG A 63 9.20 21.89 12.30
CA ARG A 63 10.58 22.30 11.97
C ARG A 63 11.55 21.17 12.26
N PRO A 64 12.66 21.04 11.52
CA PRO A 64 13.74 20.14 11.87
C PRO A 64 14.25 20.43 13.28
N ALA A 65 14.67 19.39 13.98
CA ALA A 65 15.32 19.54 15.26
C ALA A 65 16.61 20.38 15.13
N PRO A 66 17.00 21.14 16.18
CA PRO A 66 18.24 21.90 16.17
C PRO A 66 19.44 21.03 15.78
N GLY A 67 20.35 21.57 14.99
CA GLY A 67 21.56 20.87 14.55
C GLY A 67 21.40 19.95 13.34
N VAL A 68 20.19 19.76 12.80
CA VAL A 68 19.94 18.87 11.65
C VAL A 68 20.53 19.44 10.36
N LEU A 69 20.29 20.72 10.08
CA LEU A 69 20.78 21.36 8.85
C LEU A 69 22.28 21.68 8.90
N GLU A 70 22.84 21.75 10.09
CA GLU A 70 24.26 22.00 10.35
C GLU A 70 25.14 20.75 10.16
N GLN A 71 24.56 19.57 9.90
CA GLN A 71 25.35 18.35 9.66
C GLN A 71 26.04 18.33 8.28
N GLY A 72 25.70 19.24 7.38
CA GLY A 72 26.28 19.32 6.05
C GLY A 72 25.83 18.21 5.09
N TRP A 73 24.72 17.53 5.38
CA TRP A 73 24.13 16.60 4.44
C TRP A 73 23.58 17.36 3.23
N PRO A 74 23.78 16.86 1.99
CA PRO A 74 23.08 17.41 0.83
C PRO A 74 21.58 17.46 1.10
N THR A 75 20.95 18.61 0.85
CA THR A 75 19.56 18.84 1.26
C THR A 75 18.74 19.38 0.11
N LEU A 76 17.55 18.80 -0.14
CA LEU A 76 16.54 19.31 -1.07
C LEU A 76 15.27 19.67 -0.29
N GLY A 77 14.90 20.96 -0.29
CA GLY A 77 13.59 21.42 0.19
C GLY A 77 12.55 21.45 -0.94
N ILE A 78 11.39 20.83 -0.71
CA ILE A 78 10.27 20.81 -1.64
C ILE A 78 9.12 21.63 -1.04
N CYS A 79 8.60 22.63 -1.77
CA CYS A 79 7.48 23.46 -1.37
C CYS A 79 7.70 24.09 0.04
N TYR A 80 7.00 23.63 1.08
CA TYR A 80 7.25 24.05 2.47
C TYR A 80 8.72 23.91 2.86
N GLY A 81 9.36 22.80 2.48
CA GLY A 81 10.79 22.58 2.77
C GLY A 81 11.70 23.63 2.16
N MET A 82 11.42 24.11 0.95
CA MET A 82 12.14 25.24 0.35
C MET A 82 11.94 26.53 1.12
N GLN A 83 10.70 26.82 1.50
CA GLN A 83 10.35 28.03 2.26
C GLN A 83 11.04 28.02 3.62
N TYR A 84 11.05 26.86 4.31
CA TYR A 84 11.74 26.69 5.56
C TYR A 84 13.27 26.89 5.43
N LEU A 85 13.91 26.30 4.41
CA LEU A 85 15.33 26.51 4.14
C LEU A 85 15.64 28.00 3.93
N SER A 86 14.87 28.69 3.12
CA SER A 86 15.05 30.13 2.91
C SER A 86 14.97 30.90 4.21
N GLN A 87 13.92 30.67 5.03
CA GLN A 87 13.76 31.36 6.31
C GLN A 87 14.89 31.03 7.29
N HIS A 88 15.32 29.77 7.37
CA HIS A 88 16.35 29.30 8.27
C HIS A 88 17.70 29.98 8.01
N TYR A 89 18.03 30.19 6.73
CA TYR A 89 19.29 30.82 6.33
C TYR A 89 19.19 32.37 6.17
N GLY A 90 18.09 33.00 6.63
CA GLY A 90 17.96 34.45 6.72
C GLY A 90 17.27 35.12 5.54
N GLY A 91 16.67 34.34 4.64
CA GLY A 91 15.77 34.84 3.62
C GLY A 91 14.39 35.23 4.16
N GLN A 92 13.53 35.74 3.28
CA GLN A 92 12.17 36.12 3.63
C GLN A 92 11.16 35.32 2.81
N VAL A 93 10.10 34.90 3.48
CA VAL A 93 8.94 34.24 2.89
C VAL A 93 7.74 35.14 3.16
N GLU A 94 6.83 35.25 2.25
CA GLU A 94 5.61 36.03 2.43
C GLU A 94 4.40 35.25 1.91
N ARG A 95 3.22 35.61 2.42
CA ARG A 95 1.98 35.11 1.82
C ARG A 95 1.86 35.66 0.42
N ALA A 96 1.87 34.81 -0.59
CA ALA A 96 1.75 35.24 -1.97
C ALA A 96 0.39 35.91 -2.17
N GLY A 97 0.40 37.08 -2.84
CA GLY A 97 -0.82 37.77 -3.21
C GLY A 97 -1.71 37.00 -4.19
N ARG A 98 -1.12 36.05 -4.89
CA ARG A 98 -1.79 35.03 -5.73
C ARG A 98 -1.30 33.68 -5.36
N ARG A 99 -2.24 32.74 -5.19
CA ARG A 99 -1.97 31.32 -4.94
C ARG A 99 -1.67 30.64 -6.27
N GLU A 100 -0.66 29.76 -6.30
CA GLU A 100 -0.31 29.02 -7.50
C GLU A 100 -0.63 27.54 -7.31
N TYR A 101 -1.63 27.06 -8.04
CA TYR A 101 -2.09 25.66 -7.99
C TYR A 101 -2.19 25.08 -9.39
N GLY A 102 -1.78 23.82 -9.53
CA GLY A 102 -1.88 23.10 -10.79
C GLY A 102 -0.59 23.18 -11.62
N LYS A 103 -0.76 23.09 -12.93
CA LYS A 103 0.37 23.08 -13.88
C LYS A 103 0.87 24.48 -14.11
N ALA A 104 2.16 24.70 -13.87
CA ALA A 104 2.86 25.93 -14.21
C ALA A 104 4.03 25.66 -15.14
N SER A 105 4.32 26.62 -16.00
CA SER A 105 5.48 26.59 -16.87
C SER A 105 6.69 27.14 -16.13
N LEU A 106 7.75 26.36 -16.04
CA LEU A 106 8.98 26.66 -15.32
C LEU A 106 10.07 27.09 -16.29
N GLU A 107 10.56 28.30 -16.12
CA GLU A 107 11.84 28.77 -16.68
C GLU A 107 12.94 28.43 -15.65
N PHE A 108 14.05 27.83 -16.08
CA PHE A 108 15.15 27.47 -15.21
C PHE A 108 16.49 27.84 -15.79
N HIS A 109 17.45 28.10 -14.92
CA HIS A 109 18.84 28.27 -15.30
C HIS A 109 19.54 26.93 -15.41
N THR A 110 20.35 26.76 -16.44
CA THR A 110 21.20 25.56 -16.58
C THR A 110 22.15 25.47 -15.38
N GLY A 111 21.96 24.44 -14.59
CA GLY A 111 22.73 24.20 -13.35
C GLY A 111 22.68 22.74 -12.96
N PRO A 112 23.40 22.34 -11.91
CA PRO A 112 23.54 20.92 -11.54
C PRO A 112 22.18 20.23 -11.30
N LEU A 113 21.23 20.89 -10.64
CA LEU A 113 19.91 20.30 -10.33
C LEU A 113 19.05 20.08 -11.60
N PHE A 114 19.25 20.90 -12.64
CA PHE A 114 18.52 20.82 -13.90
C PHE A 114 19.39 20.27 -15.05
N ALA A 115 20.47 19.57 -14.73
CA ALA A 115 21.37 18.98 -15.74
C ALA A 115 20.60 18.05 -16.69
N GLY A 116 20.87 18.20 -18.01
CA GLY A 116 20.22 17.41 -19.06
C GLY A 116 18.78 17.82 -19.40
N LEU A 117 18.20 18.79 -18.69
CA LEU A 117 16.89 19.34 -19.01
C LEU A 117 17.01 20.51 -20.00
N GLN A 118 16.07 20.62 -20.92
CA GLN A 118 16.03 21.67 -21.94
C GLN A 118 14.61 22.17 -22.18
N GLY A 119 14.50 23.43 -22.62
CA GLY A 119 13.23 24.05 -22.95
C GLY A 119 12.41 24.43 -21.73
N GLU A 120 11.16 24.66 -21.97
CA GLU A 120 10.16 25.00 -20.95
C GLU A 120 9.67 23.72 -20.27
N LEU A 121 9.68 23.68 -18.95
CA LEU A 121 9.25 22.53 -18.16
C LEU A 121 7.89 22.78 -17.55
N GLN A 122 6.98 21.83 -17.73
CA GLN A 122 5.71 21.81 -17.02
C GLN A 122 5.88 21.15 -15.66
N MET A 123 5.59 21.88 -14.56
CA MET A 123 5.69 21.39 -13.20
C MET A 123 4.40 21.65 -12.42
N TRP A 124 4.15 20.86 -11.39
CA TRP A 124 2.97 20.98 -10.53
C TRP A 124 3.25 21.88 -9.34
N MET A 125 2.45 22.94 -9.21
CA MET A 125 2.48 23.88 -8.08
C MET A 125 1.34 23.61 -7.12
N SER A 126 1.59 23.82 -5.81
CA SER A 126 0.57 23.72 -4.77
C SER A 126 1.00 24.55 -3.55
N HIS A 127 0.97 25.87 -3.66
CA HIS A 127 1.42 26.75 -2.58
C HIS A 127 0.66 28.06 -2.50
N SER A 128 0.66 28.66 -1.29
CA SER A 128 0.11 29.99 -1.00
C SER A 128 1.16 30.96 -0.45
N ASP A 129 2.32 30.45 -0.06
CA ASP A 129 3.45 31.24 0.43
C ASP A 129 4.60 31.14 -0.58
N ALA A 130 5.39 32.21 -0.70
CA ALA A 130 6.51 32.29 -1.63
C ALA A 130 7.74 32.94 -0.98
N VAL A 131 8.92 32.52 -1.40
CA VAL A 131 10.18 33.17 -1.06
C VAL A 131 10.26 34.49 -1.82
N THR A 132 10.42 35.61 -1.11
CA THR A 132 10.51 36.98 -1.67
C THR A 132 11.92 37.55 -1.60
N VAL A 133 12.69 37.18 -0.57
CA VAL A 133 14.10 37.58 -0.44
C VAL A 133 14.93 36.32 -0.20
N LEU A 134 15.98 36.12 -0.99
CA LEU A 134 16.89 35.01 -0.81
C LEU A 134 17.83 35.22 0.38
N PRO A 135 18.30 34.13 1.02
CA PRO A 135 19.44 34.21 1.91
C PRO A 135 20.69 34.78 1.22
N GLU A 136 21.59 35.34 1.99
CA GLU A 136 22.83 35.89 1.45
C GLU A 136 23.67 34.83 0.71
N GLY A 137 24.11 35.15 -0.50
CA GLY A 137 24.90 34.25 -1.34
C GLY A 137 24.11 33.18 -2.10
N TRP A 138 22.80 33.03 -1.86
CA TRP A 138 21.97 32.07 -2.59
C TRP A 138 21.58 32.62 -3.98
N SER A 139 21.28 31.72 -4.89
CA SER A 139 20.89 32.06 -6.26
C SER A 139 19.50 31.52 -6.63
N ILE A 140 18.78 32.25 -7.48
CA ILE A 140 17.55 31.75 -8.11
C ILE A 140 17.97 30.81 -9.24
N ILE A 141 17.44 29.58 -9.23
CA ILE A 141 17.69 28.58 -10.28
C ILE A 141 16.47 28.26 -11.12
N ALA A 142 15.28 28.67 -10.68
CA ALA A 142 14.05 28.51 -11.45
C ALA A 142 13.03 29.59 -11.07
N ARG A 143 12.15 29.93 -12.04
CA ARG A 143 11.03 30.85 -11.89
C ARG A 143 9.81 30.39 -12.69
N THR A 144 8.62 30.86 -12.32
CA THR A 144 7.43 30.81 -13.17
C THR A 144 6.99 32.21 -13.53
N HIS A 145 5.97 32.33 -14.36
CA HIS A 145 5.39 33.65 -14.66
C HIS A 145 4.80 34.35 -13.41
N GLU A 146 4.21 33.56 -12.50
CA GLU A 146 3.55 34.07 -11.29
C GLU A 146 4.49 34.14 -10.09
N ASN A 147 5.54 33.29 -10.06
CA ASN A 147 6.48 33.19 -8.95
C ASN A 147 7.93 33.42 -9.43
N PRO A 148 8.55 34.55 -9.09
CA PRO A 148 9.91 34.87 -9.50
C PRO A 148 10.98 34.00 -8.82
N VAL A 149 10.62 33.24 -7.75
CA VAL A 149 11.54 32.38 -7.00
C VAL A 149 10.92 30.99 -6.86
N ALA A 150 10.92 30.23 -7.96
CA ALA A 150 10.42 28.85 -7.97
C ALA A 150 11.48 27.80 -7.70
N GLY A 151 12.77 28.20 -7.64
CA GLY A 151 13.88 27.32 -7.25
C GLY A 151 15.07 28.13 -6.76
N ILE A 152 15.75 27.64 -5.73
CA ILE A 152 16.90 28.27 -5.09
C ILE A 152 18.04 27.26 -4.91
N ALA A 153 19.27 27.77 -4.93
CA ALA A 153 20.48 27.01 -4.64
C ALA A 153 21.39 27.78 -3.69
N ALA A 154 21.91 27.08 -2.70
CA ALA A 154 22.91 27.59 -1.79
C ALA A 154 24.31 27.67 -2.45
N PRO A 155 25.22 28.52 -1.95
CA PRO A 155 26.57 28.65 -2.48
C PRO A 155 27.42 27.39 -2.27
N ASP A 156 27.03 26.49 -1.35
CA ASP A 156 27.70 25.22 -1.08
C ASP A 156 27.55 24.20 -2.22
N GLY A 157 26.62 24.43 -3.19
CA GLY A 157 26.31 23.54 -4.29
C GLY A 157 25.69 22.20 -3.88
N ARG A 158 25.23 22.08 -2.62
CA ARG A 158 24.68 20.83 -2.03
C ARG A 158 23.28 21.02 -1.46
N THR A 159 22.86 22.27 -1.22
CA THR A 159 21.57 22.62 -0.66
C THR A 159 20.72 23.32 -1.72
N PHE A 160 19.56 22.77 -2.00
CA PHE A 160 18.62 23.22 -3.02
C PHE A 160 17.21 23.34 -2.45
N GLY A 161 16.41 24.23 -3.04
CA GLY A 161 14.98 24.30 -2.78
C GLY A 161 14.20 24.42 -4.08
N VAL A 162 13.06 23.76 -4.19
CA VAL A 162 12.12 23.88 -5.29
C VAL A 162 10.71 24.12 -4.76
N GLN A 163 9.98 25.06 -5.34
CA GLN A 163 8.62 25.38 -4.92
C GLN A 163 7.59 24.41 -5.50
N PHE A 164 7.90 23.80 -6.63
CA PHE A 164 7.08 22.80 -7.30
C PHE A 164 7.28 21.40 -6.69
N HIS A 165 6.39 20.49 -7.06
CA HIS A 165 6.40 19.10 -6.65
C HIS A 165 6.98 18.19 -7.75
N PRO A 166 8.29 17.85 -7.71
CA PRO A 166 8.91 16.99 -8.71
C PRO A 166 8.42 15.53 -8.64
N GLU A 167 7.88 15.12 -7.50
CA GLU A 167 7.47 13.75 -7.22
C GLU A 167 6.15 13.36 -7.90
N VAL A 168 5.30 14.32 -8.28
CA VAL A 168 3.97 14.02 -8.81
C VAL A 168 3.99 13.74 -10.31
N VAL A 169 3.04 12.92 -10.79
CA VAL A 169 2.92 12.53 -12.21
C VAL A 169 2.72 13.74 -13.14
N HIS A 170 2.11 14.82 -12.62
CA HIS A 170 1.88 16.05 -13.36
C HIS A 170 3.14 16.92 -13.55
N SER A 171 4.27 16.49 -13.03
CA SER A 171 5.63 17.03 -13.27
C SER A 171 6.43 16.06 -14.15
N PRO A 172 6.25 16.05 -15.48
CA PRO A 172 6.78 15.00 -16.37
C PRO A 172 8.30 14.81 -16.30
N LYS A 173 9.04 15.87 -15.95
CA LYS A 173 10.51 15.86 -15.79
C LYS A 173 10.97 15.90 -14.33
N GLY A 174 10.04 15.75 -13.39
CA GLY A 174 10.34 15.79 -11.97
C GLY A 174 11.30 14.66 -11.53
N MET A 175 11.16 13.47 -12.11
CA MET A 175 12.09 12.35 -11.85
C MET A 175 13.54 12.70 -12.19
N GLN A 176 13.78 13.45 -13.27
CA GLN A 176 15.13 13.88 -13.65
C GLN A 176 15.70 14.87 -12.62
N VAL A 177 14.88 15.76 -12.07
CA VAL A 177 15.31 16.68 -10.99
C VAL A 177 15.72 15.90 -9.74
N LEU A 178 14.92 14.91 -9.33
CA LEU A 178 15.25 14.04 -8.20
C LEU A 178 16.51 13.22 -8.48
N GLU A 179 16.66 12.66 -9.66
CA GLU A 179 17.84 11.91 -10.08
C GLU A 179 19.11 12.76 -10.04
N ASN A 180 19.03 13.99 -10.53
CA ASN A 180 20.15 14.94 -10.49
C ASN A 180 20.54 15.26 -9.04
N PHE A 181 19.55 15.53 -8.18
CA PHE A 181 19.83 15.76 -6.75
C PHE A 181 20.53 14.57 -6.09
N LEU A 182 20.04 13.35 -6.31
CA LEU A 182 20.66 12.16 -5.76
C LEU A 182 22.09 11.93 -6.28
N SER A 183 22.34 12.28 -7.53
CA SER A 183 23.68 12.22 -8.15
C SER A 183 24.63 13.26 -7.54
N LEU A 184 24.16 14.49 -7.34
CA LEU A 184 24.90 15.56 -6.66
C LEU A 184 25.23 15.20 -5.20
N ALA A 185 24.30 14.51 -4.55
CA ALA A 185 24.46 14.06 -3.17
C ALA A 185 25.35 12.81 -3.05
N GLY A 186 25.74 12.17 -4.17
CA GLY A 186 26.56 10.95 -4.16
C GLY A 186 25.82 9.76 -3.54
N VAL A 187 24.48 9.73 -3.64
CA VAL A 187 23.69 8.66 -3.04
C VAL A 187 23.90 7.34 -3.76
N ALA A 188 24.13 6.28 -3.00
CA ALA A 188 24.25 4.92 -3.55
C ALA A 188 22.96 4.48 -4.27
N ARG A 189 23.13 3.80 -5.41
CA ARG A 189 22.03 3.30 -6.27
C ARG A 189 21.95 1.79 -6.22
N ASP A 190 21.99 1.23 -5.03
CA ASP A 190 22.05 -0.22 -4.76
C ASP A 190 20.73 -0.80 -4.27
N TRP A 191 19.69 0.02 -4.16
CA TRP A 191 18.33 -0.42 -3.80
C TRP A 191 17.68 -1.16 -4.96
N THR A 192 17.93 -2.48 -5.03
CA THR A 192 17.36 -3.40 -6.01
C THR A 192 16.65 -4.53 -5.28
N ALA A 193 15.66 -5.15 -5.93
CA ALA A 193 14.94 -6.27 -5.34
C ALA A 193 15.87 -7.42 -4.91
N GLN A 194 16.93 -7.70 -5.71
CA GLN A 194 17.92 -8.74 -5.39
C GLN A 194 18.69 -8.40 -4.11
N HIS A 195 19.24 -7.18 -4.03
CA HIS A 195 20.00 -6.74 -2.85
C HIS A 195 19.11 -6.64 -1.60
N THR A 196 17.86 -6.18 -1.78
CA THR A 196 16.86 -6.15 -0.71
C THR A 196 16.58 -7.55 -0.20
N LEU A 197 16.39 -8.53 -1.10
CA LEU A 197 16.18 -9.94 -0.74
C LEU A 197 17.33 -10.50 0.09
N GLU A 198 18.57 -10.30 -0.34
CA GLU A 198 19.78 -10.76 0.35
C GLU A 198 19.91 -10.16 1.75
N ASN A 199 19.66 -8.86 1.89
CA ASN A 199 19.69 -8.16 3.17
C ASN A 199 18.59 -8.66 4.12
N LEU A 200 17.36 -8.84 3.64
CA LEU A 200 16.26 -9.38 4.43
C LEU A 200 16.56 -10.80 4.92
N ILE A 201 17.09 -11.65 4.07
CA ILE A 201 17.48 -13.02 4.47
C ILE A 201 18.54 -12.97 5.57
N ALA A 202 19.57 -12.13 5.42
CA ALA A 202 20.64 -11.98 6.44
C ALA A 202 20.09 -11.44 7.76
N GLU A 203 19.21 -10.42 7.72
CA GLU A 203 18.56 -9.83 8.90
C GLU A 203 17.69 -10.85 9.62
N ILE A 204 16.84 -11.60 8.89
CA ILE A 204 15.98 -12.64 9.46
C ILE A 204 16.82 -13.71 10.15
N ARG A 205 17.86 -14.20 9.49
CA ARG A 205 18.77 -15.20 10.07
C ARG A 205 19.43 -14.73 11.37
N SER A 206 19.89 -13.49 11.37
CA SER A 206 20.51 -12.88 12.55
C SER A 206 19.55 -12.69 13.72
N LYS A 207 18.30 -12.25 13.44
CA LYS A 207 17.29 -12.03 14.47
C LYS A 207 16.72 -13.31 15.05
N VAL A 208 16.40 -14.26 14.19
CA VAL A 208 15.71 -15.50 14.57
C VAL A 208 16.68 -16.48 15.23
N GLY A 209 17.92 -16.53 14.76
CA GLY A 209 18.91 -17.48 15.31
C GLY A 209 18.40 -18.94 15.24
N ASP A 210 18.33 -19.59 16.40
CA ASP A 210 17.86 -20.97 16.53
C ASP A 210 16.38 -21.10 16.87
N ASP A 211 15.69 -20.01 17.10
CA ASP A 211 14.27 -19.99 17.43
C ASP A 211 13.39 -20.38 16.22
N ARG A 212 12.12 -20.66 16.51
CA ARG A 212 11.10 -20.95 15.51
C ARG A 212 10.18 -19.77 15.28
N VAL A 213 9.63 -19.69 14.05
CA VAL A 213 8.74 -18.63 13.59
C VAL A 213 7.39 -19.23 13.19
N ILE A 214 6.30 -18.61 13.64
CA ILE A 214 4.95 -18.85 13.12
C ILE A 214 4.53 -17.68 12.23
N LEU A 215 3.85 -17.99 11.11
CA LEU A 215 3.29 -17.02 10.18
C LEU A 215 1.87 -17.42 9.82
N GLY A 216 0.91 -16.49 9.92
CA GLY A 216 -0.41 -16.63 9.30
C GLY A 216 -0.36 -16.31 7.81
N VAL A 217 -0.81 -17.21 6.96
CA VAL A 217 -0.88 -17.01 5.51
C VAL A 217 -2.33 -16.88 5.09
N SER A 218 -2.66 -15.74 4.47
CA SER A 218 -4.01 -15.47 3.95
C SER A 218 -4.21 -15.86 2.47
N GLY A 219 -3.15 -16.31 1.79
CA GLY A 219 -3.18 -16.56 0.34
C GLY A 219 -3.02 -15.29 -0.52
N GLY A 220 -2.92 -14.11 0.10
CA GLY A 220 -2.57 -12.87 -0.58
C GLY A 220 -1.08 -12.77 -0.90
N VAL A 221 -0.69 -11.87 -1.81
CA VAL A 221 0.70 -11.71 -2.27
C VAL A 221 1.66 -11.46 -1.11
N ASP A 222 1.30 -10.59 -0.16
CA ASP A 222 2.22 -10.14 0.90
C ASP A 222 2.55 -11.30 1.86
N SER A 223 1.55 -12.00 2.39
CA SER A 223 1.73 -13.14 3.29
C SER A 223 2.40 -14.34 2.60
N SER A 224 2.08 -14.59 1.33
CA SER A 224 2.68 -15.68 0.55
C SER A 224 4.15 -15.39 0.22
N THR A 225 4.48 -14.13 -0.12
CA THR A 225 5.88 -13.69 -0.33
C THR A 225 6.68 -13.82 0.96
N LEU A 226 6.10 -13.41 2.09
CA LEU A 226 6.75 -13.54 3.40
C LEU A 226 7.00 -14.99 3.77
N ALA A 227 6.06 -15.90 3.47
CA ALA A 227 6.23 -17.32 3.69
C ALA A 227 7.42 -17.91 2.90
N LEU A 228 7.54 -17.56 1.62
CA LEU A 228 8.67 -17.97 0.79
C LEU A 228 9.98 -17.37 1.27
N LEU A 229 10.01 -16.07 1.60
CA LEU A 229 11.18 -15.40 2.14
C LEU A 229 11.69 -16.07 3.42
N LEU A 230 10.78 -16.32 4.38
CA LEU A 230 11.13 -16.99 5.64
C LEU A 230 11.61 -18.44 5.40
N SER A 231 10.98 -19.17 4.49
CA SER A 231 11.44 -20.51 4.11
C SER A 231 12.88 -20.49 3.56
N HIS A 232 13.23 -19.51 2.72
CA HIS A 232 14.61 -19.34 2.22
C HIS A 232 15.59 -18.92 3.32
N ALA A 233 15.13 -18.12 4.29
CA ALA A 233 15.99 -17.62 5.35
C ALA A 233 16.26 -18.68 6.45
N ILE A 234 15.22 -19.38 6.93
CA ILE A 234 15.27 -20.19 8.15
C ILE A 234 14.79 -21.64 7.96
N GLY A 235 14.33 -22.02 6.76
CA GLY A 235 13.96 -23.40 6.43
C GLY A 235 12.92 -24.00 7.37
N ASP A 236 13.25 -25.14 7.95
CA ASP A 236 12.36 -25.94 8.82
C ASP A 236 11.99 -25.26 10.16
N LYS A 237 12.59 -24.10 10.47
CA LYS A 237 12.22 -23.29 11.65
C LYS A 237 10.93 -22.51 11.42
N LEU A 238 10.43 -22.40 10.17
CA LEU A 238 9.15 -21.77 9.82
C LEU A 238 8.00 -22.74 10.01
N THR A 239 6.88 -22.25 10.55
CA THR A 239 5.56 -22.86 10.41
C THR A 239 4.60 -21.81 9.84
N ALA A 240 4.20 -21.98 8.59
CA ALA A 240 3.24 -21.14 7.90
C ALA A 240 1.85 -21.79 8.03
N VAL A 241 0.90 -21.09 8.65
CA VAL A 241 -0.45 -21.57 8.91
C VAL A 241 -1.42 -20.92 7.93
N PHE A 242 -2.00 -21.71 7.05
CA PHE A 242 -3.09 -21.30 6.16
C PHE A 242 -4.41 -21.83 6.72
N VAL A 243 -5.36 -20.94 7.00
CA VAL A 243 -6.68 -21.29 7.54
C VAL A 243 -7.71 -21.28 6.41
N ASP A 244 -8.26 -22.47 6.10
CA ASP A 244 -9.46 -22.56 5.28
C ASP A 244 -10.69 -22.34 6.17
N HIS A 245 -11.24 -21.14 6.08
CA HIS A 245 -12.41 -20.71 6.86
C HIS A 245 -13.75 -20.96 6.14
N GLY A 246 -13.74 -21.66 5.01
CA GLY A 246 -14.95 -21.95 4.25
C GLY A 246 -15.57 -20.74 3.54
N LEU A 247 -14.92 -19.57 3.54
CA LEU A 247 -15.40 -18.32 2.89
C LEU A 247 -14.50 -17.92 1.72
N LEU A 248 -13.63 -18.83 1.27
CA LEU A 248 -12.74 -18.65 0.14
C LEU A 248 -13.51 -18.73 -1.20
N ARG A 249 -12.92 -18.19 -2.26
CA ARG A 249 -13.37 -18.35 -3.64
C ARG A 249 -13.30 -19.81 -4.08
N LEU A 250 -13.96 -20.14 -5.18
CA LEU A 250 -13.87 -21.48 -5.77
C LEU A 250 -12.41 -21.82 -6.13
N GLY A 251 -11.93 -22.96 -5.66
CA GLY A 251 -10.56 -23.43 -5.94
C GLY A 251 -9.43 -22.70 -5.23
N GLU A 252 -9.69 -21.60 -4.53
CA GLU A 252 -8.66 -20.73 -3.94
C GLU A 252 -7.74 -21.49 -2.95
N ARG A 253 -8.28 -22.40 -2.14
CA ARG A 253 -7.48 -23.25 -1.25
C ARG A 253 -6.41 -24.02 -2.03
N LEU A 254 -6.80 -24.67 -3.11
CA LEU A 254 -5.89 -25.48 -3.93
C LEU A 254 -4.84 -24.58 -4.63
N GLU A 255 -5.23 -23.42 -5.11
CA GLU A 255 -4.29 -22.45 -5.69
C GLU A 255 -3.22 -22.01 -4.69
N VAL A 256 -3.60 -21.72 -3.45
CA VAL A 256 -2.67 -21.33 -2.39
C VAL A 256 -1.75 -22.48 -2.01
N GLU A 257 -2.29 -23.69 -1.82
CA GLU A 257 -1.49 -24.89 -1.52
C GLU A 257 -0.48 -25.19 -2.63
N GLN A 258 -0.87 -25.05 -3.90
CA GLN A 258 0.01 -25.25 -5.05
C GLN A 258 1.12 -24.16 -5.12
N ALA A 259 0.75 -22.89 -4.92
CA ALA A 259 1.70 -21.79 -4.94
C ALA A 259 2.73 -21.88 -3.81
N LEU A 260 2.33 -22.39 -2.65
CA LEU A 260 3.18 -22.54 -1.46
C LEU A 260 3.77 -23.95 -1.33
N ARG A 261 3.63 -24.81 -2.34
CA ARG A 261 4.24 -26.13 -2.35
C ARG A 261 5.75 -26.15 -2.03
N PRO A 262 6.56 -25.13 -2.41
CA PRO A 262 7.96 -25.08 -2.00
C PRO A 262 8.20 -25.07 -0.50
N LEU A 263 7.23 -24.66 0.31
CA LEU A 263 7.32 -24.70 1.79
C LEU A 263 7.33 -26.13 2.35
N GLY A 264 6.84 -27.13 1.61
CA GLY A 264 6.80 -28.52 2.05
C GLY A 264 6.09 -28.67 3.40
N ARG A 265 6.81 -29.23 4.39
CA ARG A 265 6.28 -29.47 5.74
C ARG A 265 6.09 -28.18 6.58
N ALA A 266 6.68 -27.08 6.17
CA ALA A 266 6.49 -25.80 6.84
C ALA A 266 5.09 -25.21 6.61
N LEU A 267 4.37 -25.61 5.55
CA LEU A 267 2.99 -25.23 5.33
C LEU A 267 2.03 -26.14 6.10
N ARG A 268 1.27 -25.54 7.00
CA ARG A 268 0.20 -26.21 7.75
C ARG A 268 -1.15 -25.66 7.32
N VAL A 269 -1.97 -26.49 6.70
CA VAL A 269 -3.33 -26.15 6.29
C VAL A 269 -4.29 -26.58 7.39
N VAL A 270 -5.06 -25.64 7.91
CA VAL A 270 -6.07 -25.86 8.95
C VAL A 270 -7.45 -25.69 8.35
N ASP A 271 -8.22 -26.77 8.27
CA ASP A 271 -9.62 -26.68 7.90
C ASP A 271 -10.45 -26.26 9.12
N ALA A 272 -11.00 -25.07 9.07
CA ALA A 272 -11.87 -24.50 10.10
C ALA A 272 -13.25 -24.09 9.54
N SER A 273 -13.59 -24.56 8.34
CA SER A 273 -14.79 -24.15 7.60
C SER A 273 -16.07 -24.32 8.41
N GLU A 274 -16.25 -25.48 9.09
CA GLU A 274 -17.41 -25.72 9.94
C GLU A 274 -17.48 -24.77 11.13
N GLN A 275 -16.33 -24.46 11.77
CA GLN A 275 -16.25 -23.51 12.89
C GLN A 275 -16.73 -22.12 12.48
N PHE A 276 -16.23 -21.59 11.34
CA PHE A 276 -16.60 -20.25 10.86
C PHE A 276 -18.06 -20.19 10.40
N LEU A 277 -18.53 -21.20 9.65
CA LEU A 277 -19.91 -21.23 9.17
C LEU A 277 -20.91 -21.34 10.32
N SER A 278 -20.62 -22.16 11.34
CA SER A 278 -21.44 -22.26 12.53
C SER A 278 -21.50 -20.94 13.31
N ALA A 279 -20.36 -20.24 13.43
CA ALA A 279 -20.30 -18.94 14.11
C ALA A 279 -21.04 -17.83 13.36
N LEU A 280 -21.19 -17.93 12.02
CA LEU A 280 -21.91 -16.98 11.19
C LEU A 280 -23.40 -17.27 11.07
N GLN A 281 -23.89 -18.38 11.58
CA GLN A 281 -25.31 -18.74 11.51
C GLN A 281 -26.18 -17.66 12.17
N GLY A 282 -27.19 -17.17 11.44
CA GLY A 282 -28.09 -16.09 11.89
C GLY A 282 -27.48 -14.69 11.86
N VAL A 283 -26.22 -14.52 11.45
CA VAL A 283 -25.55 -13.21 11.41
C VAL A 283 -25.77 -12.57 10.03
N ALA A 284 -26.51 -11.47 10.00
CA ALA A 284 -26.82 -10.73 8.77
C ALA A 284 -26.16 -9.34 8.70
N ASP A 285 -25.83 -8.74 9.85
CA ASP A 285 -25.21 -7.42 9.91
C ASP A 285 -23.75 -7.47 9.45
N PRO A 286 -23.31 -6.60 8.54
CA PRO A 286 -21.96 -6.62 7.96
C PRO A 286 -20.84 -6.48 9.00
N GLU A 287 -21.03 -5.56 9.97
CA GLU A 287 -20.03 -5.34 11.02
C GLU A 287 -19.92 -6.53 11.97
N GLN A 288 -21.05 -7.18 12.28
CA GLN A 288 -21.04 -8.40 13.07
C GLN A 288 -20.37 -9.56 12.33
N LYS A 289 -20.59 -9.72 11.01
CA LYS A 289 -19.87 -10.69 10.20
C LYS A 289 -18.35 -10.49 10.28
N ARG A 290 -17.88 -9.24 10.12
CA ARG A 290 -16.44 -8.90 10.24
C ARG A 290 -15.88 -9.28 11.61
N LYS A 291 -16.60 -8.92 12.68
CA LYS A 291 -16.20 -9.23 14.07
C LYS A 291 -16.18 -10.72 14.35
N VAL A 292 -17.19 -11.46 13.88
CA VAL A 292 -17.25 -12.92 14.05
C VAL A 292 -16.09 -13.60 13.33
N VAL A 293 -15.88 -13.27 12.04
CA VAL A 293 -14.79 -13.85 11.26
C VAL A 293 -13.44 -13.51 11.87
N GLY A 294 -13.20 -12.25 12.25
CA GLY A 294 -11.96 -11.84 12.91
C GLY A 294 -11.70 -12.60 14.21
N ARG A 295 -12.72 -12.75 15.08
CA ARG A 295 -12.62 -13.48 16.32
C ARG A 295 -12.30 -14.97 16.10
N GLU A 296 -12.96 -15.60 15.13
CA GLU A 296 -12.70 -17.03 14.86
C GLU A 296 -11.29 -17.24 14.26
N PHE A 297 -10.78 -16.33 13.44
CA PHE A 297 -9.38 -16.34 13.00
C PHE A 297 -8.42 -16.32 14.17
N VAL A 298 -8.62 -15.39 15.11
CA VAL A 298 -7.78 -15.29 16.31
C VAL A 298 -7.80 -16.60 17.09
N ARG A 299 -8.97 -17.20 17.32
CA ARG A 299 -9.12 -18.47 18.03
C ARG A 299 -8.39 -19.63 17.36
N VAL A 300 -8.53 -19.76 16.04
CA VAL A 300 -7.84 -20.81 15.29
C VAL A 300 -6.34 -20.60 15.38
N PHE A 301 -5.88 -19.37 15.12
CA PHE A 301 -4.46 -19.06 15.14
C PHE A 301 -3.84 -19.20 16.54
N GLU A 302 -4.54 -18.77 17.58
CA GLU A 302 -4.15 -18.96 18.98
C GLU A 302 -3.95 -20.44 19.32
N ARG A 303 -4.89 -21.31 18.92
CA ARG A 303 -4.79 -22.76 19.13
C ARG A 303 -3.52 -23.33 18.48
N GLU A 304 -3.23 -22.93 17.24
CA GLU A 304 -2.03 -23.36 16.53
C GLU A 304 -0.75 -22.79 17.18
N ALA A 305 -0.79 -21.50 17.55
CA ALA A 305 0.33 -20.82 18.19
C ALA A 305 0.69 -21.45 19.56
N ARG A 306 -0.31 -21.78 20.39
CA ARG A 306 -0.09 -22.48 21.67
C ARG A 306 0.58 -23.84 21.49
N GLN A 307 0.16 -24.62 20.49
CA GLN A 307 0.80 -25.90 20.19
C GLN A 307 2.27 -25.73 19.78
N LEU A 308 2.58 -24.67 19.03
CA LEU A 308 3.92 -24.38 18.54
C LEU A 308 4.80 -23.68 19.59
N SER A 309 4.25 -22.88 20.50
CA SER A 309 5.02 -22.25 21.59
C SER A 309 5.66 -23.29 22.50
N VAL A 310 4.95 -24.37 22.79
CA VAL A 310 5.48 -25.55 23.55
C VAL A 310 6.66 -26.20 22.80
N GLN A 311 6.75 -26.01 21.48
CA GLN A 311 7.84 -26.54 20.63
C GLN A 311 8.97 -25.53 20.41
N GLY A 312 9.03 -24.43 21.18
CA GLY A 312 10.08 -23.42 21.10
C GLY A 312 9.85 -22.34 20.03
N CYS A 313 8.62 -22.13 19.58
CA CYS A 313 8.29 -21.01 18.69
C CYS A 313 8.23 -19.71 19.51
N ARG A 314 9.08 -18.74 19.18
CA ARG A 314 9.19 -17.45 19.87
C ARG A 314 8.83 -16.24 19.00
N TRP A 315 8.75 -16.41 17.69
CA TRP A 315 8.53 -15.32 16.76
C TRP A 315 7.20 -15.44 16.04
N LEU A 316 6.45 -14.35 16.01
CA LEU A 316 5.29 -14.17 15.16
C LEU A 316 5.67 -13.27 13.97
N ALA A 317 5.63 -13.82 12.76
CA ALA A 317 5.88 -13.03 11.56
C ALA A 317 4.61 -12.37 11.05
N GLN A 318 4.74 -11.11 10.59
CA GLN A 318 3.66 -10.32 9.99
C GLN A 318 4.13 -9.63 8.71
N GLY A 319 3.23 -9.56 7.72
CA GLY A 319 3.46 -8.91 6.44
C GLY A 319 3.11 -7.42 6.46
N THR A 320 3.37 -6.71 7.55
CA THR A 320 3.17 -5.26 7.68
C THR A 320 3.98 -4.53 6.63
N LEU A 321 3.35 -3.62 5.88
CA LEU A 321 3.98 -2.81 4.84
C LEU A 321 4.27 -1.39 5.34
N TYR A 322 5.16 -0.69 4.63
CA TYR A 322 5.57 0.66 5.00
C TYR A 322 4.41 1.67 5.07
N PRO A 323 3.42 1.68 4.15
CA PRO A 323 2.23 2.52 4.28
C PRO A 323 1.47 2.31 5.58
N ASP A 324 1.33 1.05 6.06
CA ASP A 324 0.63 0.72 7.30
C ASP A 324 1.33 1.34 8.52
N VAL A 325 2.67 1.31 8.51
CA VAL A 325 3.50 1.90 9.57
C VAL A 325 3.33 3.42 9.63
N ILE A 326 3.34 4.09 8.47
CA ILE A 326 3.21 5.55 8.41
C ILE A 326 1.81 6.00 8.86
N GLU A 327 0.75 5.27 8.48
CA GLU A 327 -0.63 5.56 8.90
C GLU A 327 -0.79 5.45 10.41
N SER A 328 -0.20 4.42 11.00
CA SER A 328 -0.24 4.21 12.45
C SER A 328 0.51 5.29 13.24
N ALA A 329 1.59 5.84 12.69
CA ALA A 329 2.37 6.91 13.32
C ALA A 329 1.65 8.27 13.27
N GLY A 330 0.84 8.51 12.24
CA GLY A 330 0.08 9.78 12.06
C GLY A 330 -1.14 9.93 12.96
N SER A 331 -1.66 8.85 13.54
CA SER A 331 -2.85 8.87 14.40
C SER A 331 -2.60 9.28 15.86
N GLY A 332 -1.38 9.64 16.24
CA GLY A 332 -1.03 10.17 17.58
C GLY A 332 -1.11 9.15 18.72
N GLU A 333 -1.52 7.93 18.45
CA GLU A 333 -1.54 6.85 19.43
C GLU A 333 -0.29 5.98 19.22
N GLY A 334 0.56 5.97 20.22
CA GLY A 334 1.87 5.30 20.19
C GLY A 334 1.79 3.82 19.76
N SER A 335 2.90 3.21 19.47
CA SER A 335 3.17 1.88 18.90
C SER A 335 2.27 0.70 19.31
N ALA A 336 1.33 0.91 20.22
CA ALA A 336 0.32 -0.07 20.65
C ALA A 336 -0.84 -0.24 19.67
N ASN A 337 -1.13 0.75 18.79
CA ASN A 337 -2.31 0.71 17.90
C ASN A 337 -2.07 0.09 16.50
N ILE A 338 -0.84 -0.22 16.13
CA ILE A 338 -0.55 -1.07 14.95
C ILE A 338 -1.27 -2.44 15.09
N LYS A 339 -1.68 -2.78 16.32
CA LYS A 339 -2.34 -4.05 16.67
C LYS A 339 -3.81 -4.17 16.24
N SER A 340 -4.50 -3.11 15.83
CA SER A 340 -5.97 -3.18 15.74
C SER A 340 -6.56 -3.38 14.33
N HIS A 341 -5.83 -3.14 13.25
CA HIS A 341 -6.44 -3.13 11.91
C HIS A 341 -5.93 -4.17 10.90
N HIS A 342 -4.74 -4.73 11.08
CA HIS A 342 -4.22 -5.76 10.19
C HIS A 342 -3.59 -6.92 10.97
N ASN A 343 -4.40 -7.93 11.29
CA ASN A 343 -4.03 -9.27 11.73
C ASN A 343 -3.55 -9.51 13.17
N VAL A 344 -4.12 -10.55 13.76
CA VAL A 344 -3.61 -11.34 14.89
C VAL A 344 -3.28 -10.53 16.16
N GLY A 345 -3.66 -9.27 16.21
CA GLY A 345 -3.58 -8.42 17.41
C GLY A 345 -4.53 -8.81 18.55
N GLY A 346 -5.10 -10.00 18.48
CA GLY A 346 -5.95 -10.58 19.52
C GLY A 346 -5.36 -11.82 20.16
N LEU A 347 -4.07 -12.10 19.96
CA LEU A 347 -3.42 -13.17 20.72
C LEU A 347 -3.36 -12.77 22.20
N PRO A 348 -3.66 -13.70 23.13
CA PRO A 348 -3.58 -13.46 24.56
C PRO A 348 -2.18 -13.01 24.97
N ASP A 349 -2.10 -12.13 25.97
CA ASP A 349 -0.85 -11.57 26.49
C ASP A 349 0.08 -12.62 27.14
N ASP A 350 -0.45 -13.80 27.43
CA ASP A 350 0.31 -14.95 27.95
C ASP A 350 1.14 -15.68 26.88
N LEU A 351 0.93 -15.37 25.60
CA LEU A 351 1.76 -15.83 24.49
C LEU A 351 2.85 -14.77 24.18
N GLU A 352 4.02 -14.95 24.78
CA GLU A 352 5.18 -14.06 24.64
C GLU A 352 5.88 -14.22 23.28
N PHE A 353 5.20 -13.85 22.18
CA PHE A 353 5.83 -13.80 20.87
C PHE A 353 6.54 -12.46 20.63
N GLN A 354 7.74 -12.55 20.09
CA GLN A 354 8.40 -11.41 19.50
C GLN A 354 7.89 -11.18 18.07
N LEU A 355 7.71 -9.94 17.68
CA LEU A 355 7.20 -9.59 16.36
C LEU A 355 8.34 -9.53 15.33
N LEU A 356 8.15 -10.21 14.19
CA LEU A 356 9.06 -10.20 13.05
C LEU A 356 8.34 -9.61 11.83
N GLU A 357 8.71 -8.40 11.42
CA GLU A 357 8.08 -7.64 10.33
C GLU A 357 9.08 -7.30 9.22
N PRO A 358 9.50 -8.26 8.39
CA PRO A 358 10.55 -8.02 7.39
C PRO A 358 10.17 -6.97 6.34
N PHE A 359 8.88 -6.81 6.05
CA PHE A 359 8.39 -5.88 5.03
C PHE A 359 8.03 -4.49 5.55
N ARG A 360 8.30 -4.21 6.83
CA ARG A 360 7.93 -2.97 7.52
C ARG A 360 8.37 -1.69 6.80
N TYR A 361 9.43 -1.76 6.02
CA TYR A 361 9.98 -0.62 5.27
C TYR A 361 9.80 -0.77 3.75
N LEU A 362 8.99 -1.72 3.27
CA LEU A 362 8.77 -1.95 1.86
C LEU A 362 7.41 -1.44 1.39
N PHE A 363 7.36 -0.93 0.16
CA PHE A 363 6.12 -0.68 -0.55
C PHE A 363 5.59 -1.96 -1.21
N LYS A 364 4.31 -1.97 -1.56
CA LYS A 364 3.66 -3.16 -2.13
C LYS A 364 4.23 -3.60 -3.47
N ASP A 365 4.69 -2.67 -4.30
CA ASP A 365 5.37 -2.96 -5.56
C ASP A 365 6.73 -3.63 -5.33
N GLU A 366 7.50 -3.18 -4.33
CA GLU A 366 8.77 -3.83 -3.94
C GLU A 366 8.53 -5.27 -3.45
N VAL A 367 7.47 -5.51 -2.67
CA VAL A 367 7.08 -6.87 -2.26
C VAL A 367 6.71 -7.75 -3.46
N ARG A 368 6.05 -7.20 -4.49
CA ARG A 368 5.75 -7.93 -5.73
C ARG A 368 7.00 -8.28 -6.53
N GLU A 369 8.01 -7.41 -6.53
CA GLU A 369 9.31 -7.73 -7.12
C GLU A 369 10.02 -8.86 -6.36
N LEU A 370 10.00 -8.82 -5.03
CA LEU A 370 10.50 -9.92 -4.21
C LEU A 370 9.73 -11.23 -4.47
N ALA A 371 8.40 -11.14 -4.60
CA ALA A 371 7.55 -12.28 -4.94
C ALA A 371 7.97 -12.96 -6.25
N LEU A 372 8.32 -12.14 -7.27
CA LEU A 372 8.83 -12.63 -8.54
C LEU A 372 10.17 -13.36 -8.38
N LEU A 373 11.12 -12.76 -7.65
CA LEU A 373 12.44 -13.36 -7.39
C LEU A 373 12.34 -14.66 -6.58
N LEU A 374 11.38 -14.75 -5.65
CA LEU A 374 11.11 -15.93 -4.83
C LEU A 374 10.29 -17.00 -5.58
N GLY A 375 9.91 -16.77 -6.83
CA GLY A 375 9.19 -17.73 -7.66
C GLY A 375 7.70 -17.88 -7.32
N LEU A 376 7.08 -16.86 -6.68
CA LEU A 376 5.65 -16.90 -6.42
C LEU A 376 4.88 -16.84 -7.75
N PRO A 377 3.97 -17.79 -8.04
CA PRO A 377 3.24 -17.83 -9.30
C PRO A 377 2.44 -16.55 -9.58
N GLU A 378 2.37 -16.17 -10.86
CA GLU A 378 1.69 -14.95 -11.30
C GLU A 378 0.22 -14.85 -10.83
N PRO A 379 -0.60 -15.94 -10.84
CA PRO A 379 -1.98 -15.86 -10.35
C PRO A 379 -2.13 -15.39 -8.90
N ILE A 380 -1.15 -15.67 -8.04
CA ILE A 380 -1.13 -15.16 -6.67
C ILE A 380 -0.54 -13.75 -6.62
N ARG A 381 0.55 -13.52 -7.38
CA ARG A 381 1.27 -12.25 -7.40
C ARG A 381 0.42 -11.10 -7.94
N MET A 382 -0.41 -11.36 -8.95
CA MET A 382 -1.29 -10.39 -9.61
C MET A 382 -2.74 -10.46 -9.12
N ARG A 383 -3.01 -11.22 -8.06
CA ARG A 383 -4.36 -11.36 -7.51
C ARG A 383 -4.90 -10.01 -7.05
N HIS A 384 -6.16 -9.73 -7.41
CA HIS A 384 -6.90 -8.60 -6.86
C HIS A 384 -7.02 -8.71 -5.33
N PRO A 385 -7.07 -7.59 -4.61
CA PRO A 385 -7.35 -7.59 -3.18
C PRO A 385 -8.61 -8.41 -2.87
N PHE A 386 -8.51 -9.24 -1.84
CA PHE A 386 -9.63 -10.03 -1.33
C PHE A 386 -9.81 -9.70 0.15
N PRO A 387 -11.02 -9.36 0.59
CA PRO A 387 -11.25 -8.92 1.96
C PRO A 387 -11.01 -10.05 2.97
N GLY A 388 -10.55 -9.71 4.18
CA GLY A 388 -10.31 -10.70 5.24
C GLY A 388 -11.53 -11.57 5.58
N PRO A 389 -12.77 -11.02 5.65
CA PRO A 389 -13.98 -11.83 5.85
C PRO A 389 -14.37 -12.70 4.63
N GLY A 390 -13.60 -12.67 3.55
CA GLY A 390 -13.86 -13.48 2.36
C GLY A 390 -15.21 -13.17 1.71
N LEU A 391 -15.86 -14.21 1.21
CA LEU A 391 -17.18 -14.12 0.57
C LEU A 391 -18.32 -13.76 1.53
N ALA A 392 -18.09 -13.78 2.85
CA ALA A 392 -19.15 -13.46 3.82
C ALA A 392 -19.72 -12.05 3.64
N ILE A 393 -18.86 -11.06 3.27
CA ILE A 393 -19.28 -9.66 3.01
C ILE A 393 -19.69 -9.41 1.56
N ARG A 394 -19.79 -10.46 0.75
CA ARG A 394 -20.33 -10.42 -0.61
C ARG A 394 -21.66 -11.15 -0.72
N ILE A 395 -22.18 -11.68 0.39
CA ILE A 395 -23.54 -12.19 0.55
C ILE A 395 -24.29 -11.20 1.46
N LEU A 396 -25.16 -10.41 0.90
CA LEU A 396 -25.98 -9.47 1.66
C LEU A 396 -26.99 -10.27 2.52
N GLY A 397 -26.95 -10.01 3.82
CA GLY A 397 -27.74 -10.75 4.80
C GLY A 397 -27.04 -12.02 5.31
N GLU A 398 -27.82 -13.03 5.73
CA GLU A 398 -27.28 -14.26 6.34
C GLU A 398 -26.45 -15.10 5.37
N VAL A 399 -25.30 -15.58 5.83
CA VAL A 399 -24.38 -16.45 5.10
C VAL A 399 -24.80 -17.91 5.35
N THR A 400 -25.06 -18.65 4.27
CA THR A 400 -25.35 -20.08 4.33
C THR A 400 -24.47 -20.84 3.32
N PRO A 401 -24.21 -22.14 3.55
CA PRO A 401 -23.44 -22.97 2.59
C PRO A 401 -23.99 -22.86 1.17
N GLN A 402 -25.33 -22.94 1.01
CA GLN A 402 -25.98 -22.84 -0.29
C GLN A 402 -25.73 -21.50 -0.98
N LYS A 403 -25.84 -20.37 -0.25
CA LYS A 403 -25.57 -19.04 -0.81
C LYS A 403 -24.09 -18.85 -1.17
N LEU A 404 -23.20 -19.46 -0.39
CA LEU A 404 -21.76 -19.46 -0.71
C LEU A 404 -21.48 -20.21 -2.00
N ASP A 405 -22.11 -21.36 -2.22
CA ASP A 405 -21.90 -22.14 -3.44
C ASP A 405 -22.43 -21.39 -4.68
N ILE A 406 -23.58 -20.76 -4.57
CA ILE A 406 -24.13 -19.87 -5.61
C ILE A 406 -23.14 -18.74 -5.95
N LEU A 407 -22.68 -18.04 -4.91
CA LEU A 407 -21.76 -16.91 -5.08
C LEU A 407 -20.39 -17.35 -5.65
N ARG A 408 -19.84 -18.47 -5.17
CA ARG A 408 -18.56 -19.01 -5.67
C ARG A 408 -18.60 -19.30 -7.17
N GLN A 409 -19.67 -19.96 -7.63
CA GLN A 409 -19.83 -20.27 -9.05
C GLN A 409 -19.96 -19.00 -9.88
N ALA A 410 -20.79 -18.04 -9.43
CA ALA A 410 -20.99 -16.79 -10.15
C ALA A 410 -19.72 -15.91 -10.17
N ASP A 411 -18.99 -15.83 -9.04
CA ASP A 411 -17.74 -15.08 -8.94
C ASP A 411 -16.65 -15.72 -9.82
N ASP A 412 -16.56 -17.04 -9.88
CA ASP A 412 -15.62 -17.76 -10.73
C ASP A 412 -15.89 -17.49 -12.22
N ILE A 413 -17.14 -17.53 -12.65
CA ILE A 413 -17.52 -17.21 -14.04
C ILE A 413 -17.12 -15.77 -14.39
N PHE A 414 -17.33 -14.83 -13.47
CA PHE A 414 -16.99 -13.42 -13.71
C PHE A 414 -15.48 -13.19 -13.76
N ILE A 415 -14.73 -13.72 -12.79
CA ILE A 415 -13.27 -13.56 -12.70
C ILE A 415 -12.56 -14.28 -13.85
N SER A 416 -12.97 -15.51 -14.18
CA SER A 416 -12.43 -16.25 -15.33
C SER A 416 -12.74 -15.54 -16.64
N GLY A 417 -13.95 -15.03 -16.80
CA GLY A 417 -14.30 -14.22 -17.96
C GLY A 417 -13.45 -12.96 -18.12
N LEU A 418 -13.14 -12.25 -17.03
CA LEU A 418 -12.21 -11.10 -17.08
C LEU A 418 -10.82 -11.52 -17.60
N ARG A 419 -10.34 -12.71 -17.21
CA ARG A 419 -9.06 -13.26 -17.68
C ARG A 419 -9.13 -13.65 -19.17
N ASP A 420 -10.17 -14.35 -19.57
CA ASP A 420 -10.37 -14.80 -20.95
C ASP A 420 -10.45 -13.63 -21.95
N TRP A 421 -11.00 -12.50 -21.50
CA TRP A 421 -11.10 -11.29 -22.31
C TRP A 421 -9.89 -10.33 -22.11
N ASN A 422 -8.86 -10.71 -21.37
CA ASN A 422 -7.71 -9.86 -21.04
C ASN A 422 -8.09 -8.53 -20.37
N LEU A 423 -9.13 -8.54 -19.56
CA LEU A 423 -9.64 -7.38 -18.81
C LEU A 423 -9.21 -7.39 -17.33
N TYR A 424 -8.73 -8.53 -16.83
CA TYR A 424 -8.41 -8.71 -15.40
C TYR A 424 -7.40 -7.68 -14.90
N ASP A 425 -6.30 -7.45 -15.63
CA ASP A 425 -5.26 -6.50 -15.26
C ASP A 425 -5.64 -5.04 -15.54
N GLN A 426 -6.74 -4.79 -16.22
CA GLN A 426 -7.25 -3.45 -16.49
C GLN A 426 -8.13 -2.91 -15.36
N VAL A 427 -8.54 -3.77 -14.44
CA VAL A 427 -9.33 -3.40 -13.26
C VAL A 427 -8.54 -3.67 -11.99
N SER A 428 -8.76 -2.84 -10.97
CA SER A 428 -8.02 -2.96 -9.70
C SER A 428 -8.65 -3.97 -8.75
N GLN A 429 -9.97 -4.16 -8.83
CA GLN A 429 -10.73 -5.15 -8.08
C GLN A 429 -12.04 -5.48 -8.79
N ALA A 430 -12.42 -6.77 -8.77
CA ALA A 430 -13.70 -7.24 -9.30
C ALA A 430 -14.31 -8.29 -8.36
N ALA A 431 -15.64 -8.31 -8.27
CA ALA A 431 -16.40 -9.20 -7.42
C ALA A 431 -17.82 -9.43 -7.94
N ALA A 432 -18.36 -10.62 -7.68
CA ALA A 432 -19.78 -10.88 -7.67
C ALA A 432 -20.35 -10.68 -6.26
N ILE A 433 -21.58 -10.21 -6.15
CA ILE A 433 -22.29 -9.94 -4.90
C ILE A 433 -23.68 -10.59 -4.94
N LEU A 434 -23.97 -11.45 -3.98
CA LEU A 434 -25.27 -12.09 -3.88
C LEU A 434 -26.21 -11.26 -3.02
N THR A 435 -27.30 -10.77 -3.62
CA THR A 435 -28.33 -10.03 -2.87
C THR A 435 -29.41 -10.97 -2.32
N PRO A 436 -30.14 -10.60 -1.27
CA PRO A 436 -31.29 -11.36 -0.78
C PRO A 436 -32.54 -11.17 -1.66
N ILE A 437 -32.46 -10.32 -2.66
CA ILE A 437 -33.59 -9.98 -3.54
C ILE A 437 -33.82 -11.09 -4.54
N GLN A 438 -35.05 -11.56 -4.64
CA GLN A 438 -35.48 -12.45 -5.71
C GLN A 438 -36.28 -11.69 -6.75
N SER A 439 -36.03 -11.96 -8.02
CA SER A 439 -36.76 -11.36 -9.12
C SER A 439 -37.48 -12.44 -9.92
N VAL A 440 -38.62 -12.06 -10.51
CA VAL A 440 -39.35 -12.93 -11.42
C VAL A 440 -38.59 -13.09 -12.75
N GLY A 441 -38.48 -14.29 -13.23
CA GLY A 441 -37.96 -14.67 -14.55
C GLY A 441 -38.95 -15.57 -15.26
N VAL A 442 -38.62 -15.95 -16.49
CA VAL A 442 -39.37 -16.91 -17.28
C VAL A 442 -38.40 -17.98 -17.77
N ILE A 443 -38.67 -19.25 -17.46
CA ILE A 443 -37.93 -20.42 -17.95
C ILE A 443 -38.90 -21.31 -18.70
N GLY A 444 -38.68 -21.43 -19.98
CA GLY A 444 -39.74 -22.01 -20.85
C GLY A 444 -40.99 -21.11 -20.81
N ASP A 445 -42.16 -21.70 -20.53
CA ASP A 445 -43.43 -20.96 -20.40
C ASP A 445 -43.85 -20.74 -18.93
N GLU A 446 -42.95 -21.06 -17.96
CA GLU A 446 -43.27 -20.98 -16.56
C GLU A 446 -42.53 -19.79 -15.87
N ARG A 447 -43.18 -19.22 -14.82
CA ARG A 447 -42.58 -18.22 -13.98
C ARG A 447 -41.55 -18.89 -13.05
N SER A 448 -40.36 -18.33 -13.01
CA SER A 448 -39.30 -18.71 -12.09
C SER A 448 -38.96 -17.54 -11.19
N TYR A 449 -38.39 -17.84 -10.02
CA TYR A 449 -37.84 -16.83 -9.08
C TYR A 449 -36.39 -17.16 -8.82
N GLY A 450 -35.52 -16.19 -9.07
CA GLY A 450 -34.08 -16.34 -8.82
C GLY A 450 -33.48 -15.09 -8.18
N TYR A 451 -32.34 -15.26 -7.55
CA TYR A 451 -31.61 -14.17 -6.92
C TYR A 451 -31.18 -13.10 -7.94
N VAL A 452 -31.13 -11.85 -7.48
CA VAL A 452 -30.46 -10.78 -8.18
C VAL A 452 -28.98 -10.78 -7.75
N LEU A 453 -28.08 -10.93 -8.71
CA LEU A 453 -26.63 -10.91 -8.51
C LEU A 453 -26.05 -9.59 -9.02
N GLY A 454 -25.29 -8.89 -8.17
CA GLY A 454 -24.51 -7.73 -8.56
C GLY A 454 -23.13 -8.14 -9.09
N LEU A 455 -22.68 -7.51 -10.17
CA LEU A 455 -21.29 -7.52 -10.60
C LEU A 455 -20.70 -6.15 -10.35
N ARG A 456 -19.50 -6.08 -9.79
CA ARG A 456 -18.79 -4.85 -9.57
C ARG A 456 -17.34 -5.00 -10.00
N ALA A 457 -16.85 -4.06 -10.79
CA ALA A 457 -15.44 -3.91 -11.10
C ALA A 457 -15.06 -2.44 -10.99
N VAL A 458 -13.91 -2.16 -10.40
CA VAL A 458 -13.43 -0.79 -10.16
C VAL A 458 -12.00 -0.62 -10.64
N SER A 459 -11.69 0.61 -11.06
CA SER A 459 -10.34 1.09 -11.35
C SER A 459 -9.96 2.15 -10.31
N THR A 460 -8.78 2.00 -9.71
CA THR A 460 -8.27 2.91 -8.67
C THR A 460 -6.76 2.88 -8.64
N LEU A 461 -6.15 3.95 -8.13
CA LEU A 461 -4.71 4.02 -7.90
C LEU A 461 -4.34 3.79 -6.43
N ASP A 462 -5.21 4.17 -5.51
CA ASP A 462 -4.92 4.27 -4.07
C ASP A 462 -5.97 3.61 -3.16
N PHE A 463 -7.06 3.07 -3.72
CA PHE A 463 -8.22 2.53 -3.01
C PHE A 463 -8.96 3.55 -2.10
N MET A 464 -8.49 4.79 -2.02
CA MET A 464 -9.18 5.89 -1.34
C MET A 464 -10.35 6.38 -2.19
N THR A 465 -10.11 6.59 -3.48
CA THR A 465 -11.10 6.88 -4.50
C THR A 465 -11.11 5.77 -5.54
N ALA A 466 -12.26 5.48 -6.12
CA ALA A 466 -12.38 4.49 -7.19
C ALA A 466 -13.49 4.87 -8.16
N ASP A 467 -13.25 4.66 -9.44
CA ASP A 467 -14.30 4.74 -10.45
C ASP A 467 -14.73 3.33 -10.86
N TRP A 468 -15.98 3.16 -11.29
CA TRP A 468 -16.43 1.90 -11.84
C TRP A 468 -15.72 1.62 -13.16
N ALA A 469 -15.34 0.39 -13.40
CA ALA A 469 -14.67 -0.02 -14.63
C ALA A 469 -15.65 -0.10 -15.78
N ARG A 470 -15.34 0.56 -16.90
CA ARG A 470 -16.19 0.56 -18.10
C ARG A 470 -15.90 -0.67 -18.94
N LEU A 471 -16.40 -1.82 -18.46
CA LEU A 471 -16.26 -3.08 -19.18
C LEU A 471 -17.09 -3.07 -20.48
N PRO A 472 -16.62 -3.75 -21.54
CA PRO A 472 -17.36 -3.86 -22.80
C PRO A 472 -18.77 -4.45 -22.59
N LEU A 473 -19.78 -3.89 -23.23
CA LEU A 473 -21.16 -4.39 -23.10
C LEU A 473 -21.31 -5.85 -23.56
N ASP A 474 -20.60 -6.24 -24.61
CA ASP A 474 -20.60 -7.63 -25.12
C ASP A 474 -20.02 -8.60 -24.07
N PHE A 475 -18.99 -8.18 -23.32
CA PHE A 475 -18.48 -8.95 -22.20
C PHE A 475 -19.53 -9.11 -21.09
N LEU A 476 -20.17 -8.01 -20.68
CA LEU A 476 -21.22 -8.05 -19.64
C LEU A 476 -22.39 -8.92 -20.05
N ASP A 477 -22.80 -8.86 -21.31
CA ASP A 477 -23.87 -9.71 -21.85
C ASP A 477 -23.49 -11.20 -21.86
N GLU A 478 -22.25 -11.52 -22.30
CA GLU A 478 -21.74 -12.90 -22.25
C GLU A 478 -21.71 -13.44 -20.82
N ILE A 479 -21.17 -12.67 -19.87
CA ILE A 479 -21.06 -13.10 -18.46
C ILE A 479 -22.45 -13.27 -17.83
N ALA A 480 -23.36 -12.33 -18.07
CA ALA A 480 -24.72 -12.43 -17.55
C ALA A 480 -25.41 -13.69 -18.05
N ARG A 481 -25.28 -14.03 -19.36
CA ARG A 481 -25.81 -15.28 -19.94
C ARG A 481 -25.14 -16.53 -19.40
N LYS A 482 -23.80 -16.51 -19.21
CA LYS A 482 -23.07 -17.64 -18.60
C LYS A 482 -23.56 -17.90 -17.17
N ILE A 483 -23.65 -16.84 -16.35
CA ILE A 483 -24.11 -16.95 -14.96
C ILE A 483 -25.52 -17.50 -14.89
N THR A 484 -26.50 -16.89 -15.57
CA THR A 484 -27.89 -17.33 -15.50
C THR A 484 -28.13 -18.73 -16.06
N ARG A 485 -27.25 -19.21 -16.96
CA ARG A 485 -27.30 -20.57 -17.50
C ARG A 485 -26.66 -21.61 -16.58
N GLN A 486 -25.56 -21.27 -15.90
CA GLN A 486 -24.77 -22.24 -15.13
C GLN A 486 -25.10 -22.22 -13.64
N VAL A 487 -25.69 -21.14 -13.14
CA VAL A 487 -26.12 -20.95 -11.76
C VAL A 487 -27.63 -20.72 -11.72
N PRO A 488 -28.43 -21.79 -11.71
CA PRO A 488 -29.89 -21.72 -11.92
C PRO A 488 -30.63 -20.87 -10.87
N GLU A 489 -30.04 -20.71 -9.69
CA GLU A 489 -30.58 -19.90 -8.58
C GLU A 489 -30.48 -18.39 -8.86
N VAL A 490 -29.68 -17.96 -9.86
CA VAL A 490 -29.53 -16.56 -10.26
C VAL A 490 -30.48 -16.26 -11.44
N GLY A 491 -31.52 -15.45 -11.17
CA GLY A 491 -32.50 -15.05 -12.17
C GLY A 491 -32.18 -13.72 -12.87
N ARG A 492 -31.29 -12.90 -12.30
CA ARG A 492 -30.95 -11.58 -12.85
C ARG A 492 -29.54 -11.16 -12.46
N VAL A 493 -28.81 -10.61 -13.43
CA VAL A 493 -27.48 -10.02 -13.22
C VAL A 493 -27.57 -8.50 -13.44
N VAL A 494 -26.97 -7.72 -12.56
CA VAL A 494 -26.86 -6.25 -12.63
C VAL A 494 -25.39 -5.84 -12.49
N TYR A 495 -25.00 -4.73 -13.13
CA TYR A 495 -23.65 -4.17 -13.01
C TYR A 495 -23.69 -2.86 -12.24
N ASP A 496 -22.87 -2.74 -11.18
CA ASP A 496 -22.80 -1.55 -10.35
C ASP A 496 -21.87 -0.50 -10.98
N ILE A 497 -22.45 0.66 -11.31
CA ILE A 497 -21.79 1.80 -11.96
C ILE A 497 -21.53 2.98 -11.00
N THR A 498 -21.49 2.72 -9.69
CA THR A 498 -21.33 3.77 -8.69
C THR A 498 -19.86 3.97 -8.33
N SER A 499 -19.39 5.21 -8.37
CA SER A 499 -18.01 5.57 -7.97
C SER A 499 -17.86 5.65 -6.46
N LYS A 500 -16.62 5.56 -5.97
CA LYS A 500 -16.25 5.80 -4.56
C LYS A 500 -15.51 7.14 -4.46
N PRO A 501 -16.00 8.15 -3.70
CA PRO A 501 -17.34 8.22 -3.11
C PRO A 501 -18.46 8.36 -4.13
N PRO A 502 -19.76 8.21 -3.80
CA PRO A 502 -20.29 7.96 -2.44
C PRO A 502 -20.31 6.47 -2.02
N ALA A 503 -20.22 5.53 -2.97
CA ALA A 503 -20.19 4.11 -2.61
C ALA A 503 -18.83 3.68 -2.04
N THR A 504 -18.79 2.46 -1.48
CA THR A 504 -17.57 1.73 -1.15
C THR A 504 -17.20 0.77 -2.27
N ILE A 505 -16.03 0.13 -2.22
CA ILE A 505 -15.66 -0.90 -3.21
C ILE A 505 -16.44 -2.18 -2.92
N GLU A 506 -16.37 -2.70 -1.69
CA GLU A 506 -17.24 -3.80 -1.24
C GLU A 506 -18.62 -3.24 -0.87
N TRP A 507 -19.68 -4.05 -1.00
CA TRP A 507 -21.05 -3.61 -0.68
C TRP A 507 -21.38 -3.72 0.80
N GLU A 508 -20.69 -4.61 1.53
CA GLU A 508 -20.76 -4.74 2.99
C GLU A 508 -19.42 -4.50 3.69
#